data_eafee7c091e77df446193ba372c13c21
#
_entry.id   eafee7c091e77df446193ba372c13c21
#
_cell.length_a   1.000
_cell.length_b   1.000
_cell.length_c   1.000
_cell.angle_alpha   90.00
_cell.angle_beta   90.00
_cell.angle_gamma   90.00
#
_symmetry.space_group_name_H-M   'P 1'
#
loop_
_entity.id
_entity.type
_entity.pdbx_description
1 polymer ?
#
loop_
_entity_poly.entity_id
_entity_poly.type
_entity_poly.pdbx_seq_one_letter_code
_entity_poly.pdbx_strand_id
1 'polypeptide(L)'
;MRAGKMFLRSQIDARGYDENGKPIVFELKTRATAPLRYDISNHIDYLDYEIVKAKGIHSSFEREFYDLIRGGFLKYIMQMKIGRMQGAAIAYHNTQKVFGFEYIKLEDMENRVFGCKEFSDIVFNSSLCLLEKVLDYVIEDQYVEDK
;
A
#
# COMPACT_ATOMS: atom_id res chain seq x y z
N MET A 1 2.06 -17.24 -2.26
CA MET A 1 3.34 -17.29 -1.50
C MET A 1 3.19 -18.27 -0.34
N ARG A 2 4.23 -19.05 -0.02
CA ARG A 2 4.27 -19.90 1.18
C ARG A 2 5.11 -19.19 2.27
N ALA A 3 4.60 -19.13 3.49
CA ALA A 3 5.30 -18.61 4.66
C ALA A 3 5.03 -19.55 5.85
N GLY A 4 6.06 -20.27 6.31
CA GLY A 4 5.91 -21.32 7.31
C GLY A 4 4.88 -22.37 6.91
N LYS A 5 3.86 -22.56 7.74
CA LYS A 5 2.71 -23.45 7.48
C LYS A 5 1.61 -22.80 6.63
N MET A 6 1.67 -21.46 6.43
CA MET A 6 0.63 -20.70 5.75
C MET A 6 0.81 -20.63 4.24
N PHE A 7 -0.31 -20.61 3.52
CA PHE A 7 -0.37 -20.23 2.11
C PHE A 7 -1.10 -18.89 1.98
N LEU A 8 -0.36 -17.86 1.52
CA LEU A 8 -0.88 -16.52 1.32
C LEU A 8 -1.19 -16.30 -0.16
N ARG A 9 -2.38 -15.77 -0.44
CA ARG A 9 -2.84 -15.40 -1.78
C ARG A 9 -3.02 -13.89 -1.84
N SER A 10 -2.55 -13.27 -2.91
CA SER A 10 -2.81 -11.88 -3.26
C SER A 10 -3.43 -11.82 -4.65
N GLN A 11 -4.38 -10.93 -4.82
CA GLN A 11 -4.87 -10.55 -6.15
C GLN A 11 -3.81 -9.66 -6.80
N ILE A 12 -3.64 -9.79 -8.11
CA ILE A 12 -2.77 -8.93 -8.93
C ILE A 12 -3.70 -8.07 -9.78
N ASP A 13 -3.61 -6.75 -9.64
CA ASP A 13 -4.51 -5.84 -10.35
C ASP A 13 -4.09 -5.62 -11.80
N ALA A 14 -2.77 -5.53 -12.05
CA ALA A 14 -2.28 -5.21 -13.38
C ALA A 14 -0.94 -5.90 -13.71
N ARG A 15 -0.73 -6.09 -15.00
CA ARG A 15 0.52 -6.58 -15.59
C ARG A 15 0.97 -5.62 -16.68
N GLY A 16 2.27 -5.50 -16.84
CA GLY A 16 2.89 -4.65 -17.86
C GLY A 16 4.32 -5.09 -18.12
N TYR A 17 5.09 -4.21 -18.73
CA TYR A 17 6.50 -4.40 -19.00
C TYR A 17 7.26 -3.19 -18.50
N ASP A 18 8.47 -3.41 -17.97
CA ASP A 18 9.39 -2.32 -17.63
C ASP A 18 10.07 -1.75 -18.89
N GLU A 19 10.92 -0.74 -18.71
CA GLU A 19 11.68 -0.08 -19.77
C GLU A 19 12.57 -1.02 -20.59
N ASN A 20 12.92 -2.18 -20.03
CA ASN A 20 13.75 -3.21 -20.66
C ASN A 20 12.92 -4.33 -21.29
N GLY A 21 11.58 -4.20 -21.31
CA GLY A 21 10.69 -5.23 -21.82
C GLY A 21 10.50 -6.44 -20.90
N LYS A 22 10.93 -6.36 -19.64
CA LYS A 22 10.72 -7.42 -18.64
C LYS A 22 9.29 -7.33 -18.09
N PRO A 23 8.57 -8.46 -18.00
CA PRO A 23 7.22 -8.46 -17.44
C PRO A 23 7.23 -8.07 -15.95
N ILE A 24 6.34 -7.15 -15.59
CA ILE A 24 6.12 -6.70 -14.22
C ILE A 24 4.67 -6.88 -13.84
N VAL A 25 4.42 -7.05 -12.55
CA VAL A 25 3.08 -7.03 -11.95
C VAL A 25 3.02 -5.92 -10.92
N PHE A 26 1.90 -5.22 -10.87
CA PHE A 26 1.77 -4.07 -9.99
C PHE A 26 0.34 -3.90 -9.48
N GLU A 27 0.23 -3.15 -8.40
CA GLU A 27 -1.01 -2.81 -7.73
C GLU A 27 -1.59 -1.51 -8.30
N LEU A 28 -2.91 -1.41 -8.37
CA LEU A 28 -3.62 -0.17 -8.68
C LEU A 28 -4.26 0.39 -7.41
N LYS A 29 -4.02 1.65 -7.11
CA LYS A 29 -4.61 2.33 -5.96
C LYS A 29 -5.19 3.67 -6.39
N THR A 30 -6.39 3.94 -5.92
CA THR A 30 -6.94 5.30 -5.92
C THR A 30 -6.72 5.92 -4.54
N ARG A 31 -6.44 7.22 -4.51
CA ARG A 31 -6.23 7.95 -3.28
C ARG A 31 -6.96 9.29 -3.33
N ALA A 32 -7.95 9.43 -2.49
CA ALA A 32 -8.59 10.71 -2.29
C ALA A 32 -7.58 11.71 -1.69
N THR A 33 -7.73 12.99 -2.02
CA THR A 33 -6.90 14.07 -1.48
C THR A 33 -7.00 14.18 0.05
N ALA A 34 -5.97 14.73 0.69
CA ALA A 34 -5.88 14.79 2.13
C ALA A 34 -7.11 15.39 2.83
N PRO A 35 -7.68 16.53 2.37
CA PRO A 35 -8.88 17.09 3.01
C PRO A 35 -10.04 16.11 3.05
N LEU A 36 -10.32 15.40 1.95
CA LEU A 36 -11.40 14.41 1.91
C LEU A 36 -11.17 13.25 2.87
N ARG A 37 -9.91 12.80 3.01
CA ARG A 37 -9.60 11.65 3.87
C ARG A 37 -9.68 11.98 5.36
N TYR A 38 -9.29 13.21 5.72
CA TYR A 38 -9.28 13.63 7.12
C TYR A 38 -10.65 14.03 7.65
N ASP A 39 -11.56 14.42 6.76
CA ASP A 39 -12.90 14.83 7.14
C ASP A 39 -13.95 14.23 6.18
N ILE A 40 -14.10 12.92 6.25
CA ILE A 40 -15.02 12.16 5.39
C ILE A 40 -16.48 12.59 5.60
N SER A 41 -16.85 12.99 6.82
CA SER A 41 -18.23 13.40 7.14
C SER A 41 -18.64 14.64 6.38
N ASN A 42 -17.70 15.56 6.13
CA ASN A 42 -17.93 16.82 5.43
C ASN A 42 -17.30 16.81 4.02
N HIS A 43 -17.16 15.64 3.41
CA HIS A 43 -16.47 15.48 2.12
C HIS A 43 -17.02 16.38 1.01
N ILE A 44 -18.31 16.76 1.08
CA ILE A 44 -18.95 17.66 0.11
C ILE A 44 -18.27 19.02 0.07
N ASP A 45 -17.80 19.54 1.21
CA ASP A 45 -17.14 20.84 1.32
C ASP A 45 -15.75 20.86 0.66
N TYR A 46 -15.20 19.69 0.34
CA TYR A 46 -13.89 19.53 -0.27
C TYR A 46 -13.90 19.07 -1.73
N LEU A 47 -15.07 19.01 -2.37
CA LEU A 47 -15.18 18.58 -3.77
C LEU A 47 -14.49 19.56 -4.73
N ASP A 48 -14.40 20.84 -4.37
CA ASP A 48 -13.69 21.87 -5.12
C ASP A 48 -12.17 21.90 -4.84
N TYR A 49 -11.70 21.11 -3.87
CA TYR A 49 -10.27 21.04 -3.61
C TYR A 49 -9.55 20.40 -4.79
N GLU A 50 -8.54 21.08 -5.33
CA GLU A 50 -7.73 20.62 -6.44
C GLU A 50 -6.23 20.59 -6.07
N ILE A 51 -5.51 19.64 -6.68
CA ILE A 51 -4.05 19.65 -6.71
C ILE A 51 -3.61 20.51 -7.89
N VAL A 52 -3.11 21.71 -7.59
CA VAL A 52 -2.79 22.71 -8.62
C VAL A 52 -1.30 22.87 -8.90
N LYS A 53 -0.43 22.23 -8.13
CA LYS A 53 1.03 22.36 -8.26
C LYS A 53 1.77 21.07 -7.86
N ALA A 54 3.01 20.95 -8.36
CA ALA A 54 3.83 19.77 -8.08
C ALA A 54 4.36 19.78 -6.63
N LYS A 55 4.81 20.94 -6.13
CA LYS A 55 5.47 21.06 -4.82
C LYS A 55 4.80 22.11 -3.93
N GLY A 56 4.92 21.93 -2.61
CA GLY A 56 4.44 22.86 -1.60
C GLY A 56 3.60 22.19 -0.50
N ILE A 57 3.32 22.95 0.56
CA ILE A 57 2.64 22.45 1.76
C ILE A 57 1.15 22.20 1.53
N HIS A 58 0.52 22.93 0.60
CA HIS A 58 -0.91 22.83 0.32
C HIS A 58 -1.16 22.65 -1.18
N SER A 59 -2.23 21.93 -1.51
CA SER A 59 -2.73 21.73 -2.87
C SER A 59 -1.66 21.25 -3.86
N SER A 60 -0.81 20.31 -3.44
CA SER A 60 0.31 19.81 -4.22
C SER A 60 0.43 18.29 -4.19
N PHE A 61 1.02 17.72 -5.25
CA PHE A 61 1.36 16.30 -5.28
C PHE A 61 2.36 15.93 -4.19
N GLU A 62 3.33 16.82 -3.88
CA GLU A 62 4.31 16.60 -2.81
C GLU A 62 3.62 16.41 -1.45
N ARG A 63 2.59 17.22 -1.14
CA ARG A 63 1.80 17.06 0.09
C ARG A 63 1.06 15.72 0.12
N GLU A 64 0.40 15.35 -0.95
CA GLU A 64 -0.32 14.09 -1.04
C GLU A 64 0.62 12.88 -0.94
N PHE A 65 1.79 12.98 -1.58
CA PHE A 65 2.82 11.95 -1.51
C PHE A 65 3.41 11.82 -0.09
N TYR A 66 3.72 12.93 0.58
CA TYR A 66 4.18 12.91 1.97
C TYR A 66 3.18 12.23 2.90
N ASP A 67 1.92 12.51 2.70
CA ASP A 67 0.84 11.93 3.48
C ASP A 67 0.61 10.43 3.12
N LEU A 68 0.89 10.05 1.88
CA LEU A 68 0.88 8.67 1.44
C LEU A 68 1.98 7.84 2.10
N ILE A 69 3.20 8.39 2.23
CA ILE A 69 4.30 7.72 2.95
C ILE A 69 3.86 7.38 4.37
N ARG A 70 3.26 8.33 5.08
CA ARG A 70 2.86 8.16 6.48
C ARG A 70 1.65 7.24 6.68
N GLY A 71 0.69 7.28 5.78
CA GLY A 71 -0.61 6.63 5.97
C GLY A 71 -0.88 5.42 5.07
N GLY A 72 -0.06 5.17 4.06
CA GLY A 72 -0.35 4.15 3.04
C GLY A 72 0.77 3.16 2.73
N PHE A 73 2.01 3.62 2.70
CA PHE A 73 3.13 2.81 2.21
C PHE A 73 3.32 1.50 2.96
N LEU A 74 3.22 1.50 4.28
CA LEU A 74 3.39 0.26 5.05
C LEU A 74 2.42 -0.83 4.58
N LYS A 75 1.14 -0.49 4.44
CA LYS A 75 0.11 -1.43 3.96
C LYS A 75 0.39 -1.90 2.54
N TYR A 76 0.80 -0.99 1.66
CA TYR A 76 1.09 -1.30 0.26
C TYR A 76 2.31 -2.21 0.13
N ILE A 77 3.38 -1.94 0.87
CA ILE A 77 4.58 -2.77 0.92
C ILE A 77 4.22 -4.22 1.32
N MET A 78 3.45 -4.39 2.40
CA MET A 78 3.05 -5.73 2.85
C MET A 78 2.24 -6.48 1.78
N GLN A 79 1.27 -5.81 1.15
CA GLN A 79 0.47 -6.39 0.07
C GLN A 79 1.33 -6.76 -1.14
N MET A 80 2.22 -5.87 -1.57
CA MET A 80 3.10 -6.10 -2.71
C MET A 80 4.11 -7.23 -2.47
N LYS A 81 4.65 -7.35 -1.25
CA LYS A 81 5.53 -8.48 -0.90
C LYS A 81 4.81 -9.81 -0.98
N ILE A 82 3.57 -9.91 -0.49
CA ILE A 82 2.75 -11.13 -0.61
C ILE A 82 2.50 -11.46 -2.09
N GLY A 83 2.15 -10.45 -2.89
CA GLY A 83 1.86 -10.58 -4.33
C GLY A 83 3.09 -10.68 -5.24
N ARG A 84 4.30 -10.47 -4.70
CA ARG A 84 5.55 -10.36 -5.47
C ARG A 84 5.46 -9.31 -6.57
N MET A 85 4.84 -8.18 -6.26
CA MET A 85 4.65 -7.05 -7.17
C MET A 85 5.87 -6.12 -7.14
N GLN A 86 6.15 -5.44 -8.26
CA GLN A 86 7.29 -4.55 -8.41
C GLN A 86 7.00 -3.12 -7.98
N GLY A 87 5.73 -2.75 -7.88
CA GLY A 87 5.33 -1.40 -7.49
C GLY A 87 3.82 -1.20 -7.50
N ALA A 88 3.39 0.03 -7.36
CA ALA A 88 2.00 0.43 -7.43
C ALA A 88 1.80 1.68 -8.29
N ALA A 89 0.73 1.72 -9.06
CA ALA A 89 0.24 2.90 -9.73
C ALA A 89 -0.85 3.55 -8.86
N ILE A 90 -0.64 4.80 -8.48
CA ILE A 90 -1.49 5.54 -7.54
C ILE A 90 -2.15 6.71 -8.28
N ALA A 91 -3.48 6.72 -8.34
CA ALA A 91 -4.27 7.79 -8.91
C ALA A 91 -4.84 8.69 -7.80
N TYR A 92 -4.52 9.97 -7.85
CA TYR A 92 -5.03 10.97 -6.92
C TYR A 92 -6.32 11.61 -7.42
N HIS A 93 -7.32 11.75 -6.55
CA HIS A 93 -8.65 12.26 -6.91
C HIS A 93 -9.32 13.02 -5.75
N ASN A 94 -10.36 13.80 -6.10
CA ASN A 94 -11.29 14.41 -5.13
C ASN A 94 -12.70 13.83 -5.20
N THR A 95 -12.89 12.61 -5.71
CA THR A 95 -14.14 11.91 -6.05
C THR A 95 -14.81 12.35 -7.34
N GLN A 96 -14.71 13.61 -7.73
CA GLN A 96 -15.26 14.15 -9.00
C GLN A 96 -14.22 14.13 -10.12
N LYS A 97 -12.94 14.35 -9.78
CA LYS A 97 -11.86 14.56 -10.74
C LYS A 97 -10.62 13.78 -10.34
N VAL A 98 -9.99 13.17 -11.33
CA VAL A 98 -8.64 12.55 -11.17
C VAL A 98 -7.62 13.60 -11.59
N PHE A 99 -6.66 13.90 -10.71
CA PHE A 99 -5.62 14.91 -10.93
C PHE A 99 -4.41 14.38 -11.68
N GLY A 100 -4.14 13.10 -11.52
CA GLY A 100 -3.01 12.41 -12.12
C GLY A 100 -2.70 11.11 -11.40
N PHE A 101 -1.70 10.41 -11.91
CA PHE A 101 -1.22 9.18 -11.32
C PHE A 101 0.30 9.14 -11.38
N GLU A 102 0.89 8.34 -10.49
CA GLU A 102 2.32 8.04 -10.49
C GLU A 102 2.54 6.55 -10.25
N TYR A 103 3.60 6.01 -10.83
CA TYR A 103 4.07 4.67 -10.54
C TYR A 103 5.21 4.74 -9.53
N ILE A 104 5.06 4.06 -8.40
CA ILE A 104 6.05 4.03 -7.32
C ILE A 104 6.57 2.61 -7.19
N LYS A 105 7.89 2.42 -7.34
CA LYS A 105 8.53 1.13 -7.18
C LYS A 105 8.47 0.66 -5.72
N LEU A 106 8.38 -0.65 -5.52
CA LEU A 106 8.39 -1.24 -4.17
C LEU A 106 9.66 -0.84 -3.40
N GLU A 107 10.81 -0.87 -4.05
CA GLU A 107 12.10 -0.47 -3.47
C GLU A 107 12.09 0.98 -2.95
N ASP A 108 11.49 1.92 -3.71
CA ASP A 108 11.37 3.32 -3.28
C ASP A 108 10.49 3.47 -2.04
N MET A 109 9.41 2.69 -1.96
CA MET A 109 8.55 2.66 -0.77
C MET A 109 9.29 2.08 0.45
N GLU A 110 10.00 0.97 0.26
CA GLU A 110 10.79 0.32 1.31
C GLU A 110 11.85 1.26 1.86
N ASN A 111 12.59 1.93 1.00
CA ASN A 111 13.64 2.88 1.39
C ASN A 111 13.05 4.07 2.18
N ARG A 112 11.86 4.54 1.85
CA ARG A 112 11.22 5.65 2.57
C ARG A 112 10.63 5.26 3.92
N VAL A 113 10.17 4.03 4.08
CA VAL A 113 9.54 3.56 5.33
C VAL A 113 10.56 2.92 6.25
N PHE A 114 11.46 2.12 5.71
CA PHE A 114 12.37 1.27 6.48
C PHE A 114 13.84 1.67 6.36
N GLY A 115 14.19 2.57 5.45
CA GLY A 115 15.56 2.99 5.19
C GLY A 115 16.33 2.07 4.25
N CYS A 116 16.01 0.77 4.23
CA CYS A 116 16.59 -0.19 3.30
C CYS A 116 15.70 -1.42 3.13
N LYS A 117 15.95 -2.16 2.06
CA LYS A 117 15.21 -3.38 1.72
C LYS A 117 15.41 -4.49 2.76
N GLU A 118 16.61 -4.66 3.27
CA GLU A 118 16.97 -5.71 4.24
C GLU A 118 16.13 -5.59 5.51
N PHE A 119 15.97 -4.37 6.02
CA PHE A 119 15.16 -4.14 7.21
C PHE A 119 13.67 -4.34 6.91
N SER A 120 13.20 -3.92 5.73
CA SER A 120 11.84 -4.23 5.27
C SER A 120 11.56 -5.73 5.21
N ASP A 121 12.53 -6.53 4.73
CA ASP A 121 12.40 -7.99 4.67
C ASP A 121 12.35 -8.61 6.07
N ILE A 122 13.14 -8.12 7.02
CA ILE A 122 13.11 -8.58 8.42
C ILE A 122 11.74 -8.30 9.04
N VAL A 123 11.23 -7.07 8.91
CA VAL A 123 9.93 -6.69 9.45
C VAL A 123 8.80 -7.52 8.83
N PHE A 124 8.82 -7.70 7.52
CA PHE A 124 7.84 -8.52 6.80
C PHE A 124 7.83 -9.97 7.29
N ASN A 125 9.01 -10.62 7.35
CA ASN A 125 9.12 -12.00 7.78
C ASN A 125 8.73 -12.18 9.26
N SER A 126 9.12 -11.24 10.13
CA SER A 126 8.73 -11.24 11.54
C SER A 126 7.21 -11.10 11.72
N SER A 127 6.58 -10.24 10.92
CA SER A 127 5.12 -10.08 10.92
C SER A 127 4.40 -11.36 10.50
N LEU A 128 4.92 -12.08 9.51
CA LEU A 128 4.37 -13.38 9.10
C LEU A 128 4.56 -14.47 10.17
N CYS A 129 5.72 -14.51 10.82
CA CYS A 129 5.95 -15.44 11.93
C CYS A 129 5.02 -15.16 13.11
N LEU A 130 4.76 -13.88 13.42
CA LEU A 130 3.82 -13.50 14.47
C LEU A 130 2.39 -13.91 14.10
N LEU A 131 1.97 -13.63 12.86
CA LEU A 131 0.66 -14.04 12.35
C LEU A 131 0.46 -15.56 12.45
N GLU A 132 1.46 -16.35 12.06
CA GLU A 132 1.41 -17.81 12.16
C GLU A 132 1.19 -18.28 13.61
N LYS A 133 1.93 -17.70 14.56
CA LYS A 133 1.77 -18.04 15.99
C LYS A 133 0.38 -17.68 16.53
N VAL A 134 -0.14 -16.52 16.14
CA VAL A 134 -1.49 -16.10 16.54
C VAL A 134 -2.54 -17.05 15.97
N LEU A 135 -2.39 -17.47 14.72
CA LEU A 135 -3.31 -18.42 14.09
C LEU A 135 -3.21 -19.83 14.73
N ASP A 136 -2.00 -20.30 14.99
CA ASP A 136 -1.81 -21.58 15.71
C ASP A 136 -2.51 -21.54 17.08
N TYR A 137 -2.35 -20.45 17.85
CA TYR A 137 -3.01 -20.29 19.15
C TYR A 137 -4.54 -20.31 19.05
N VAL A 138 -5.09 -19.54 18.09
CA VAL A 138 -6.56 -19.47 17.90
C VAL A 138 -7.13 -20.83 17.46
N ILE A 139 -6.41 -21.56 16.61
CA ILE A 139 -6.84 -22.88 16.14
C ILE A 139 -6.80 -23.89 17.30
N GLU A 140 -5.74 -23.89 18.10
CA GLU A 140 -5.62 -24.78 19.27
C GLU A 140 -6.72 -24.53 20.30
N ASP A 141 -7.06 -23.26 20.56
CA ASP A 141 -8.10 -22.87 21.51
C ASP A 141 -9.50 -23.35 21.07
N GLN A 142 -9.83 -23.21 19.78
CA GLN A 142 -11.10 -23.71 19.23
C GLN A 142 -11.24 -25.24 19.32
N TYR A 143 -10.15 -26.01 19.19
CA TYR A 143 -10.20 -27.48 19.33
C TYR A 143 -10.39 -27.95 20.77
N VAL A 144 -10.16 -27.08 21.76
CA VAL A 144 -10.38 -27.39 23.19
C VAL A 144 -11.83 -27.17 23.59
N GLU A 145 -12.52 -26.18 23.00
CA GLU A 145 -13.94 -25.88 23.30
C GLU A 145 -14.92 -26.89 22.67
N ASP A 146 -14.53 -27.57 21.59
CA ASP A 146 -15.37 -28.56 20.88
C ASP A 146 -15.27 -29.99 21.48
N LYS A 147 -14.63 -30.18 22.62
CA LYS A 147 -14.54 -31.44 23.37
C LYS A 147 -15.28 -31.38 24.70
#